data_dd55072115c05ba21f73dc3c008b3c79
#
_entry.id   dd55072115c05ba21f73dc3c008b3c79
#
_cell.length_a   1.000
_cell.length_b   1.000
_cell.length_c   1.000
_cell.angle_alpha   90.00
_cell.angle_beta   90.00
_cell.angle_gamma   90.00
#
_symmetry.space_group_name_H-M   'P 1'
#
loop_
_entity.id
_entity.type
_entity.pdbx_description
1 polymer ?
#
loop_
_entity_poly.entity_id
_entity_poly.type
_entity_poly.pdbx_seq_one_letter_code
_entity_poly.pdbx_strand_id
1 'polypeptide(L)'
;MSEIEKIRLFDNQMIRTIWLEEEEEWYFSVKDVVTILTGTVNAKDYISKMRRRDIELSQGWGQIVHPLTIQTPGGPQKENCADLEGIFRIIQSIPSKKAEPFKRWMAEVAAERIYQMIDPERSIEQAVEDYRRLGYSEAWITRRIKTIEIRKGLTDEWKRGGITREVDFAFLTDLMSKTWSGFSTREYKRFKGLTKESLRDNMTNMELLLNALAEETATEISKERNPKGISENASIAREGAEVAKSAREEAEKRIGHSVISPDKAIDHLQFSEELPFNKIDEQ
;
A
#
# COMPACT_ATOMS: atom_id res chain seq x y z
N MET A 1 -2.94 10.52 17.86
CA MET A 1 -2.64 9.35 18.74
C MET A 1 -2.49 8.16 17.82
N SER A 2 -1.28 7.58 17.69
CA SER A 2 -1.06 6.40 16.89
C SER A 2 -1.78 5.22 17.56
N GLU A 3 -2.80 4.68 16.91
CA GLU A 3 -3.39 3.42 17.31
C GLU A 3 -2.36 2.31 17.15
N ILE A 4 -2.20 1.50 18.18
CA ILE A 4 -1.39 0.30 18.14
C ILE A 4 -2.20 -0.73 17.35
N GLU A 5 -1.97 -0.81 16.05
CA GLU A 5 -2.48 -1.93 15.27
C GLU A 5 -1.63 -3.15 15.57
N LYS A 6 -2.27 -4.22 16.00
CA LYS A 6 -1.65 -5.51 16.25
C LYS A 6 -1.83 -6.34 14.99
N ILE A 7 -0.75 -6.51 14.22
CA ILE A 7 -0.77 -7.35 13.02
C ILE A 7 -0.47 -8.80 13.43
N ARG A 8 -1.33 -9.72 13.04
CA ARG A 8 -1.10 -11.16 13.19
C ARG A 8 -0.22 -11.63 12.04
N LEU A 9 1.09 -11.69 12.25
CA LEU A 9 2.03 -12.13 11.22
C LEU A 9 2.36 -13.61 11.30
N PHE A 10 2.20 -14.27 12.48
CA PHE A 10 2.64 -15.63 12.71
C PHE A 10 1.73 -16.36 13.70
N ASP A 11 1.30 -17.56 13.35
CA ASP A 11 0.65 -18.52 14.24
C ASP A 11 -0.40 -17.88 15.16
N ASN A 12 -1.26 -17.04 14.59
CA ASN A 12 -2.30 -16.29 15.31
C ASN A 12 -1.79 -15.43 16.49
N GLN A 13 -0.47 -15.20 16.61
CA GLN A 13 0.14 -14.42 17.67
C GLN A 13 0.35 -12.97 17.26
N MET A 14 0.11 -12.06 18.21
CA MET A 14 0.11 -10.63 17.97
C MET A 14 1.51 -10.04 18.12
N ILE A 15 2.01 -9.39 17.07
CA ILE A 15 3.24 -8.61 17.08
C ILE A 15 2.88 -7.14 17.29
N ARG A 16 3.57 -6.49 18.22
CA ARG A 16 3.43 -5.04 18.39
C ARG A 16 4.05 -4.33 17.19
N THR A 17 3.31 -3.39 16.64
CA THR A 17 3.72 -2.59 15.47
C THR A 17 3.54 -1.11 15.76
N ILE A 18 4.27 -0.28 15.03
CA ILE A 18 4.12 1.17 15.02
C ILE A 18 4.17 1.68 13.58
N TRP A 19 3.27 2.57 13.25
CA TRP A 19 3.29 3.29 11.99
C TRP A 19 4.07 4.59 12.14
N LEU A 20 5.06 4.83 11.29
CA LEU A 20 5.77 6.11 11.21
C LEU A 20 5.21 6.92 10.04
N GLU A 21 4.50 8.00 10.35
CA GLU A 21 3.86 8.86 9.34
C GLU A 21 4.87 9.58 8.42
N GLU A 22 6.07 9.88 8.92
CA GLU A 22 7.11 10.57 8.17
C GLU A 22 7.73 9.68 7.09
N GLU A 23 7.81 8.38 7.34
CA GLU A 23 8.40 7.38 6.46
C GLU A 23 7.32 6.60 5.69
N GLU A 24 6.04 6.75 6.08
CA GLU A 24 4.89 5.99 5.55
C GLU A 24 5.13 4.47 5.62
N GLU A 25 5.76 3.99 6.73
CA GLU A 25 6.22 2.61 6.88
C GLU A 25 5.83 2.00 8.23
N TRP A 26 5.62 0.68 8.25
CA TRP A 26 5.38 -0.11 9.46
C TRP A 26 6.66 -0.62 10.07
N TYR A 27 6.77 -0.44 11.38
CA TYR A 27 7.83 -0.99 12.19
C TYR A 27 7.30 -2.04 13.15
N PHE A 28 8.00 -3.15 13.25
CA PHE A 28 7.61 -4.33 14.02
C PHE A 28 8.57 -4.55 15.18
N SER A 29 8.03 -4.97 16.35
CA SER A 29 8.86 -5.32 17.50
C SER A 29 9.74 -6.54 17.19
N VAL A 30 11.05 -6.34 17.13
CA VAL A 30 12.05 -7.41 16.91
C VAL A 30 11.95 -8.46 18.02
N LYS A 31 11.70 -8.02 19.24
CA LYS A 31 11.55 -8.91 20.40
C LYS A 31 10.36 -9.87 20.23
N ASP A 32 9.21 -9.35 19.78
CA ASP A 32 8.01 -10.16 19.61
C ASP A 32 8.21 -11.19 18.49
N VAL A 33 8.74 -10.76 17.34
CA VAL A 33 9.06 -11.67 16.22
C VAL A 33 10.00 -12.80 16.66
N VAL A 34 11.10 -12.46 17.34
CA VAL A 34 12.06 -13.47 17.81
C VAL A 34 11.42 -14.41 18.83
N THR A 35 10.61 -13.88 19.76
CA THR A 35 9.90 -14.69 20.76
C THR A 35 8.97 -15.69 20.10
N ILE A 36 8.18 -15.26 19.14
CA ILE A 36 7.21 -16.11 18.42
C ILE A 36 7.94 -17.21 17.64
N LEU A 37 8.92 -16.84 16.83
CA LEU A 37 9.60 -17.77 15.93
C LEU A 37 10.58 -18.72 16.62
N THR A 38 10.92 -18.46 17.87
CA THR A 38 11.87 -19.32 18.61
C THR A 38 11.26 -19.98 19.84
N GLY A 39 10.19 -19.42 20.38
CA GLY A 39 9.61 -19.83 21.66
C GLY A 39 10.49 -19.46 22.85
N THR A 40 11.49 -18.58 22.68
CA THR A 40 12.39 -18.21 23.77
C THR A 40 11.69 -17.33 24.81
N VAL A 41 11.98 -17.59 26.07
CA VAL A 41 11.55 -16.75 27.21
C VAL A 41 12.45 -15.52 27.38
N ASN A 42 13.65 -15.52 26.79
CA ASN A 42 14.63 -14.44 26.87
C ASN A 42 15.08 -14.00 25.47
N ALA A 43 14.24 -13.22 24.82
CA ALA A 43 14.52 -12.73 23.47
C ALA A 43 15.78 -11.84 23.42
N LYS A 44 16.07 -11.07 24.47
CA LYS A 44 17.27 -10.20 24.53
C LYS A 44 18.56 -10.99 24.44
N ASP A 45 18.67 -12.06 25.20
CA ASP A 45 19.84 -12.96 25.19
C ASP A 45 19.91 -13.70 23.84
N TYR A 46 18.78 -14.17 23.33
CA TYR A 46 18.72 -14.81 22.02
C TYR A 46 19.22 -13.89 20.89
N ILE A 47 18.74 -12.64 20.84
CA ILE A 47 19.16 -11.65 19.85
C ILE A 47 20.68 -11.38 19.97
N SER A 48 21.18 -11.23 21.20
CA SER A 48 22.63 -11.05 21.42
C SER A 48 23.46 -12.22 20.87
N LYS A 49 23.03 -13.47 21.13
CA LYS A 49 23.68 -14.67 20.60
C LYS A 49 23.57 -14.79 19.07
N MET A 50 22.42 -14.44 18.52
CA MET A 50 22.17 -14.45 17.08
C MET A 50 23.13 -13.47 16.37
N ARG A 51 23.25 -12.24 16.85
CA ARG A 51 24.17 -11.23 16.31
C ARG A 51 25.64 -11.68 16.38
N ARG A 52 26.03 -12.39 17.43
CA ARG A 52 27.41 -12.92 17.53
C ARG A 52 27.71 -14.01 16.49
N ARG A 53 26.71 -14.74 16.04
CA ARG A 53 26.83 -15.80 15.03
C ARG A 53 26.77 -15.26 13.61
N ASP A 54 25.99 -14.21 13.38
CA ASP A 54 25.84 -13.55 12.09
C ASP A 54 26.54 -12.19 12.14
N ILE A 55 27.79 -12.17 11.64
CA ILE A 55 28.64 -10.98 11.67
C ILE A 55 28.07 -9.86 10.81
N GLU A 56 27.51 -10.18 9.65
CA GLU A 56 26.92 -9.20 8.72
C GLU A 56 25.66 -8.56 9.35
N LEU A 57 24.81 -9.37 9.96
CA LEU A 57 23.66 -8.86 10.71
C LEU A 57 24.13 -7.96 11.88
N SER A 58 25.21 -8.32 12.55
CA SER A 58 25.74 -7.53 13.67
C SER A 58 26.26 -6.17 13.21
N GLN A 59 26.96 -6.12 12.08
CA GLN A 59 27.49 -4.87 11.50
C GLN A 59 26.36 -3.98 10.96
N GLY A 60 25.36 -4.54 10.29
CA GLY A 60 24.19 -3.84 9.76
C GLY A 60 23.08 -3.52 10.79
N TRP A 61 23.23 -3.99 12.03
CA TRP A 61 22.16 -3.90 13.03
C TRP A 61 21.61 -2.49 13.25
N GLY A 62 22.47 -1.49 13.33
CA GLY A 62 22.06 -0.11 13.55
C GLY A 62 21.40 0.56 12.34
N GLN A 63 21.48 -0.06 11.17
CA GLN A 63 20.82 0.42 9.95
C GLN A 63 19.39 -0.13 9.82
N ILE A 64 19.14 -1.35 10.33
CA ILE A 64 17.86 -2.06 10.18
C ILE A 64 17.01 -2.04 11.46
N VAL A 65 17.59 -1.74 12.63
CA VAL A 65 16.89 -1.77 13.91
C VAL A 65 16.92 -0.41 14.59
N HIS A 66 15.74 0.17 14.79
CA HIS A 66 15.54 1.50 15.36
C HIS A 66 14.83 1.41 16.71
N PRO A 67 15.32 2.12 17.76
CA PRO A 67 14.64 2.19 19.04
C PRO A 67 13.44 3.13 18.94
N LEU A 68 12.23 2.57 18.87
CA LEU A 68 10.98 3.33 18.80
C LEU A 68 10.20 3.24 20.12
N THR A 69 9.39 4.25 20.41
CA THR A 69 8.53 4.26 21.60
C THR A 69 7.19 3.61 21.27
N ILE A 70 6.95 2.42 21.85
CA ILE A 70 5.68 1.71 21.73
C ILE A 70 4.86 1.92 23.00
N GLN A 71 3.56 2.18 22.86
CA GLN A 71 2.63 2.22 23.95
C GLN A 71 2.36 0.81 24.46
N THR A 72 2.48 0.59 25.75
CA THR A 72 2.19 -0.70 26.38
C THR A 72 1.20 -0.50 27.53
N PRO A 73 0.55 -1.56 28.05
CA PRO A 73 -0.30 -1.44 29.23
C PRO A 73 0.41 -0.84 30.47
N GLY A 74 1.76 -0.96 30.51
CA GLY A 74 2.61 -0.35 31.55
C GLY A 74 3.12 1.06 31.20
N GLY A 75 2.60 1.70 30.13
CA GLY A 75 3.03 2.99 29.62
C GLY A 75 4.00 2.91 28.44
N PRO A 76 4.48 4.06 27.93
CA PRO A 76 5.38 4.12 26.79
C PRO A 76 6.74 3.49 27.12
N GLN A 77 7.19 2.58 26.27
CA GLN A 77 8.47 1.87 26.41
C GLN A 77 9.27 1.95 25.11
N LYS A 78 10.59 2.14 25.24
CA LYS A 78 11.50 2.00 24.10
C LYS A 78 11.66 0.53 23.74
N GLU A 79 11.36 0.20 22.49
CA GLU A 79 11.50 -1.14 21.95
C GLU A 79 12.33 -1.09 20.67
N ASN A 80 13.12 -2.11 20.42
CA ASN A 80 13.83 -2.28 19.16
C ASN A 80 12.85 -2.75 18.09
N CYS A 81 12.67 -1.94 17.06
CA CYS A 81 11.77 -2.20 15.94
C CYS A 81 12.55 -2.19 14.64
N ALA A 82 12.05 -2.90 13.66
CA ALA A 82 12.55 -2.89 12.29
C ALA A 82 11.36 -2.84 11.33
N ASP A 83 11.58 -2.28 10.15
CA ASP A 83 10.67 -2.36 9.03
C ASP A 83 10.55 -3.81 8.52
N LEU A 84 9.75 -4.03 7.49
CA LEU A 84 9.51 -5.38 6.98
C LEU A 84 10.79 -6.02 6.41
N GLU A 85 11.63 -5.26 5.72
CA GLU A 85 12.90 -5.74 5.15
C GLU A 85 13.87 -6.15 6.27
N GLY A 86 14.02 -5.31 7.28
CA GLY A 86 14.84 -5.60 8.46
C GLY A 86 14.36 -6.82 9.24
N ILE A 87 13.04 -6.98 9.39
CA ILE A 87 12.45 -8.18 10.00
C ILE A 87 12.79 -9.43 9.18
N PHE A 88 12.65 -9.41 7.86
CA PHE A 88 13.01 -10.54 7.01
C PHE A 88 14.49 -10.88 7.11
N ARG A 89 15.39 -9.87 7.14
CA ARG A 89 16.82 -10.08 7.36
C ARG A 89 17.12 -10.73 8.72
N ILE A 90 16.42 -10.32 9.76
CA ILE A 90 16.56 -10.92 11.10
C ILE A 90 16.09 -12.39 11.11
N ILE A 91 14.94 -12.68 10.47
CA ILE A 91 14.37 -14.03 10.41
C ILE A 91 15.31 -15.01 9.71
N GLN A 92 16.00 -14.58 8.64
CA GLN A 92 16.99 -15.41 7.96
C GLN A 92 18.09 -15.93 8.91
N SER A 93 18.44 -15.14 9.93
CA SER A 93 19.46 -15.46 10.93
C SER A 93 18.96 -16.33 12.10
N ILE A 94 17.67 -16.65 12.14
CA ILE A 94 17.05 -17.48 13.19
C ILE A 94 17.15 -18.98 12.83
N PRO A 95 17.98 -19.82 13.49
CA PRO A 95 18.09 -21.25 13.20
C PRO A 95 17.04 -22.08 13.97
N SER A 96 15.82 -21.60 14.07
CA SER A 96 14.73 -22.30 14.78
C SER A 96 13.87 -23.11 13.81
N LYS A 97 13.49 -24.32 14.20
CA LYS A 97 12.52 -25.13 13.43
C LYS A 97 11.17 -24.44 13.31
N LYS A 98 10.79 -23.62 14.30
CA LYS A 98 9.55 -22.82 14.25
C LYS A 98 9.61 -21.71 13.19
N ALA A 99 10.79 -21.25 12.79
CA ALA A 99 10.96 -20.25 11.74
C ALA A 99 10.97 -20.87 10.32
N GLU A 100 11.12 -22.19 10.18
CA GLU A 100 11.23 -22.85 8.88
C GLU A 100 10.01 -22.70 7.98
N PRO A 101 8.75 -22.80 8.45
CA PRO A 101 7.58 -22.54 7.61
C PRO A 101 7.63 -21.15 7.01
N PHE A 102 7.98 -20.16 7.81
CA PHE A 102 8.07 -18.78 7.34
C PHE A 102 9.21 -18.56 6.35
N LYS A 103 10.38 -19.15 6.58
CA LYS A 103 11.51 -19.08 5.63
C LYS A 103 11.17 -19.71 4.28
N ARG A 104 10.42 -20.82 4.30
CA ARG A 104 9.93 -21.47 3.09
C ARG A 104 8.96 -20.57 2.34
N TRP A 105 7.99 -20.01 3.05
CA TRP A 105 7.07 -19.03 2.47
C TRP A 105 7.80 -17.81 1.85
N MET A 106 8.81 -17.24 2.52
CA MET A 106 9.63 -16.15 1.93
C MET A 106 10.30 -16.59 0.63
N ALA A 107 10.82 -17.82 0.57
CA ALA A 107 11.43 -18.35 -0.65
C ALA A 107 10.40 -18.52 -1.78
N GLU A 108 9.19 -18.97 -1.47
CA GLU A 108 8.09 -19.09 -2.42
C GLU A 108 7.66 -17.72 -2.98
N VAL A 109 7.50 -16.72 -2.11
CA VAL A 109 7.17 -15.35 -2.51
C VAL A 109 8.27 -14.76 -3.40
N ALA A 110 9.54 -14.96 -3.04
CA ALA A 110 10.66 -14.49 -3.85
C ALA A 110 10.71 -15.18 -5.23
N ALA A 111 10.49 -16.49 -5.26
CA ALA A 111 10.43 -17.24 -6.51
C ALA A 111 9.27 -16.78 -7.39
N GLU A 112 8.08 -16.60 -6.81
CA GLU A 112 6.91 -16.11 -7.55
C GLU A 112 7.16 -14.70 -8.12
N ARG A 113 7.83 -13.82 -7.37
CA ARG A 113 8.21 -12.50 -7.87
C ARG A 113 9.13 -12.58 -9.09
N ILE A 114 10.06 -13.53 -9.12
CA ILE A 114 10.92 -13.76 -10.28
C ILE A 114 10.11 -14.26 -11.47
N TYR A 115 9.18 -15.21 -11.24
CA TYR A 115 8.29 -15.70 -12.32
C TYR A 115 7.41 -14.57 -12.89
N GLN A 116 6.89 -13.67 -12.06
CA GLN A 116 6.15 -12.48 -12.49
C GLN A 116 7.00 -11.49 -13.30
N MET A 117 8.31 -11.43 -13.04
CA MET A 117 9.22 -10.62 -13.88
C MET A 117 9.48 -11.23 -15.26
N ILE A 118 9.45 -12.56 -15.34
CA ILE A 118 9.59 -13.30 -16.60
C ILE A 118 8.28 -13.28 -17.39
N ASP A 119 7.17 -13.44 -16.70
CA ASP A 119 5.82 -13.46 -17.24
C ASP A 119 4.94 -12.42 -16.50
N PRO A 120 4.85 -11.19 -17.03
CA PRO A 120 4.10 -10.11 -16.38
C PRO A 120 2.59 -10.35 -16.24
N GLU A 121 2.00 -11.25 -17.05
CA GLU A 121 0.58 -11.61 -16.99
C GLU A 121 0.23 -12.21 -15.62
N ARG A 122 1.12 -13.00 -15.05
CA ARG A 122 0.99 -13.55 -13.68
C ARG A 122 0.81 -12.47 -12.61
N SER A 123 1.43 -11.29 -12.78
CA SER A 123 1.24 -10.17 -11.84
C SER A 123 -0.18 -9.61 -11.90
N ILE A 124 -0.80 -9.62 -13.08
CA ILE A 124 -2.18 -9.17 -13.27
C ILE A 124 -3.14 -10.21 -12.67
N GLU A 125 -2.90 -11.48 -12.94
CA GLU A 125 -3.68 -12.58 -12.36
C GLU A 125 -3.61 -12.57 -10.84
N GLN A 126 -2.41 -12.39 -10.28
CA GLN A 126 -2.23 -12.28 -8.83
C GLN A 126 -2.98 -11.09 -8.25
N ALA A 127 -2.93 -9.93 -8.91
CA ALA A 127 -3.67 -8.74 -8.45
C ALA A 127 -5.18 -8.97 -8.46
N VAL A 128 -5.71 -9.64 -9.49
CA VAL A 128 -7.14 -10.02 -9.56
C VAL A 128 -7.49 -10.95 -8.40
N GLU A 129 -6.66 -11.94 -8.12
CA GLU A 129 -6.89 -12.92 -7.05
C GLU A 129 -6.82 -12.25 -5.66
N ASP A 130 -5.88 -11.31 -5.47
CA ASP A 130 -5.76 -10.54 -4.24
C ASP A 130 -7.01 -9.68 -3.98
N TYR A 131 -7.51 -8.96 -5.00
CA TYR A 131 -8.78 -8.23 -4.86
C TYR A 131 -9.97 -9.15 -4.60
N ARG A 132 -10.02 -10.32 -5.24
CA ARG A 132 -11.08 -11.32 -5.01
C ARG A 132 -11.03 -11.83 -3.58
N ARG A 133 -9.85 -12.15 -3.06
CA ARG A 133 -9.64 -12.57 -1.67
C ARG A 133 -10.02 -11.48 -0.66
N LEU A 134 -9.78 -10.22 -0.99
CA LEU A 134 -10.25 -9.07 -0.22
C LEU A 134 -11.76 -8.86 -0.33
N GLY A 135 -12.47 -9.63 -1.21
CA GLY A 135 -13.93 -9.65 -1.33
C GLY A 135 -14.51 -8.61 -2.29
N TYR A 136 -13.70 -7.97 -3.12
CA TYR A 136 -14.22 -7.09 -4.17
C TYR A 136 -15.01 -7.88 -5.21
N SER A 137 -16.09 -7.29 -5.73
CA SER A 137 -16.89 -7.92 -6.79
C SER A 137 -16.12 -7.98 -8.11
N GLU A 138 -16.37 -9.00 -8.94
CA GLU A 138 -15.73 -9.15 -10.27
C GLU A 138 -15.92 -7.90 -11.14
N ALA A 139 -17.09 -7.26 -11.07
CA ALA A 139 -17.36 -6.04 -11.83
C ALA A 139 -16.48 -4.87 -11.35
N TRP A 140 -16.23 -4.77 -10.05
CA TRP A 140 -15.32 -3.77 -9.50
C TRP A 140 -13.87 -4.07 -9.86
N ILE A 141 -13.43 -5.33 -9.74
CA ILE A 141 -12.07 -5.78 -10.07
C ILE A 141 -11.75 -5.47 -11.53
N THR A 142 -12.62 -5.86 -12.46
CA THR A 142 -12.46 -5.57 -13.89
C THR A 142 -12.27 -4.06 -14.15
N ARG A 143 -13.10 -3.23 -13.51
CA ARG A 143 -13.02 -1.78 -13.62
C ARG A 143 -11.71 -1.25 -13.03
N ARG A 144 -11.31 -1.75 -11.87
CA ARG A 144 -10.08 -1.32 -11.19
C ARG A 144 -8.84 -1.63 -12.03
N ILE A 145 -8.73 -2.81 -12.59
CA ILE A 145 -7.64 -3.18 -13.51
C ILE A 145 -7.58 -2.21 -14.70
N LYS A 146 -8.73 -1.91 -15.31
CA LYS A 146 -8.80 -0.95 -16.43
C LYS A 146 -8.34 0.46 -16.02
N THR A 147 -8.69 0.93 -14.81
CA THR A 147 -8.23 2.24 -14.32
C THR A 147 -6.74 2.29 -14.03
N ILE A 148 -6.09 1.16 -13.74
CA ILE A 148 -4.64 1.06 -13.61
C ILE A 148 -3.96 1.30 -14.97
N GLU A 149 -4.49 0.70 -16.03
CA GLU A 149 -4.01 0.89 -17.40
C GLU A 149 -4.13 2.36 -17.84
N ILE A 150 -5.31 2.96 -17.64
CA ILE A 150 -5.57 4.37 -17.94
C ILE A 150 -4.57 5.27 -17.20
N ARG A 151 -4.39 5.04 -15.91
CA ARG A 151 -3.43 5.80 -15.10
C ARG A 151 -2.00 5.67 -15.60
N LYS A 152 -1.60 4.46 -16.02
CA LYS A 152 -0.29 4.23 -16.61
C LYS A 152 -0.12 5.05 -17.89
N GLY A 153 -1.12 5.05 -18.77
CA GLY A 153 -1.13 5.83 -20.01
C GLY A 153 -0.87 7.31 -19.74
N LEU A 154 -1.61 7.92 -18.81
CA LEU A 154 -1.41 9.34 -18.42
C LEU A 154 -0.01 9.57 -17.84
N THR A 155 0.48 8.68 -16.99
CA THR A 155 1.81 8.81 -16.40
C THR A 155 2.91 8.76 -17.47
N ASP A 156 2.75 7.91 -18.47
CA ASP A 156 3.69 7.79 -19.58
C ASP A 156 3.64 9.06 -20.48
N GLU A 157 2.47 9.65 -20.69
CA GLU A 157 2.33 10.94 -21.36
C GLU A 157 3.03 12.08 -20.57
N TRP A 158 2.90 12.12 -19.26
CA TRP A 158 3.63 13.09 -18.44
C TRP A 158 5.14 12.92 -18.54
N LYS A 159 5.66 11.68 -18.54
CA LYS A 159 7.07 11.40 -18.78
C LYS A 159 7.51 11.88 -20.16
N ARG A 160 6.72 11.60 -21.20
CA ARG A 160 6.95 12.09 -22.56
C ARG A 160 6.97 13.63 -22.62
N GLY A 161 6.14 14.28 -21.81
CA GLY A 161 6.08 15.73 -21.62
C GLY A 161 7.24 16.29 -20.78
N GLY A 162 8.19 15.46 -20.33
CA GLY A 162 9.38 15.88 -19.58
C GLY A 162 9.20 15.94 -18.07
N ILE A 163 8.16 15.32 -17.51
CA ILE A 163 7.99 15.18 -16.07
C ILE A 163 8.85 14.02 -15.59
N THR A 164 9.77 14.30 -14.67
CA THR A 164 10.76 13.32 -14.17
C THR A 164 10.78 13.22 -12.64
N ARG A 165 10.40 14.29 -11.92
CA ARG A 165 10.46 14.32 -10.46
C ARG A 165 9.17 13.79 -9.86
N GLU A 166 9.26 12.97 -8.82
CA GLU A 166 8.10 12.41 -8.12
C GLU A 166 7.14 13.48 -7.59
N VAL A 167 7.67 14.60 -7.09
CA VAL A 167 6.87 15.72 -6.61
C VAL A 167 5.99 16.35 -7.70
N ASP A 168 6.43 16.33 -8.96
CA ASP A 168 5.65 16.86 -10.08
C ASP A 168 4.49 15.91 -10.45
N PHE A 169 4.72 14.58 -10.41
CA PHE A 169 3.66 13.58 -10.57
C PHE A 169 2.62 13.69 -9.44
N ALA A 170 3.07 13.86 -8.20
CA ALA A 170 2.19 14.06 -7.06
C ALA A 170 1.36 15.33 -7.21
N PHE A 171 1.99 16.44 -7.60
CA PHE A 171 1.32 17.71 -7.85
C PHE A 171 0.23 17.60 -8.95
N LEU A 172 0.56 17.00 -10.09
CA LEU A 172 -0.40 16.83 -11.20
C LEU A 172 -1.57 15.93 -10.79
N THR A 173 -1.29 14.87 -10.05
CA THR A 173 -2.32 13.97 -9.50
C THR A 173 -3.26 14.72 -8.55
N ASP A 174 -2.69 15.51 -7.66
CA ASP A 174 -3.44 16.29 -6.68
C ASP A 174 -4.29 17.39 -7.33
N LEU A 175 -3.72 18.05 -8.34
CA LEU A 175 -4.43 19.04 -9.16
C LEU A 175 -5.66 18.42 -9.83
N MET A 176 -5.51 17.25 -10.46
CA MET A 176 -6.63 16.53 -11.08
C MET A 176 -7.68 16.15 -10.04
N SER A 177 -7.26 15.52 -8.96
CA SER A 177 -8.15 15.10 -7.88
C SER A 177 -8.97 16.28 -7.36
N LYS A 178 -8.30 17.38 -7.01
CA LYS A 178 -8.96 18.59 -6.51
C LYS A 178 -9.92 19.22 -7.52
N THR A 179 -9.57 19.19 -8.80
CA THR A 179 -10.40 19.78 -9.86
C THR A 179 -11.70 19.01 -10.04
N TRP A 180 -11.66 17.68 -10.19
CA TRP A 180 -12.86 16.91 -10.46
C TRP A 180 -13.68 16.57 -9.21
N SER A 181 -13.01 16.27 -8.07
CA SER A 181 -13.70 15.83 -6.84
C SER A 181 -13.95 16.95 -5.84
N GLY A 182 -13.18 18.04 -5.91
CA GLY A 182 -13.16 19.10 -4.90
C GLY A 182 -12.17 18.86 -3.75
N PHE A 183 -11.51 17.69 -3.69
CA PHE A 183 -10.58 17.29 -2.66
C PHE A 183 -9.18 17.03 -3.23
N SER A 184 -8.14 17.51 -2.56
CA SER A 184 -6.80 16.95 -2.75
C SER A 184 -6.78 15.47 -2.36
N THR A 185 -5.81 14.72 -2.83
CA THR A 185 -5.68 13.27 -2.51
C THR A 185 -5.69 13.03 -1.00
N ARG A 186 -4.99 13.88 -0.23
CA ARG A 186 -4.93 13.78 1.23
C ARG A 186 -6.27 14.11 1.91
N GLU A 187 -6.97 15.15 1.44
CA GLU A 187 -8.29 15.50 1.95
C GLU A 187 -9.31 14.42 1.64
N TYR A 188 -9.24 13.82 0.44
CA TYR A 188 -10.13 12.76 0.03
C TYR A 188 -9.91 11.47 0.86
N LYS A 189 -8.65 11.10 1.11
CA LYS A 189 -8.35 10.01 2.05
C LYS A 189 -8.98 10.26 3.41
N ARG A 190 -8.80 11.46 3.99
CA ARG A 190 -9.43 11.81 5.28
C ARG A 190 -10.96 11.76 5.24
N PHE A 191 -11.55 12.27 4.17
CA PHE A 191 -13.01 12.23 3.99
C PHE A 191 -13.55 10.80 3.99
N LYS A 192 -12.81 9.86 3.39
CA LYS A 192 -13.13 8.42 3.41
C LYS A 192 -12.66 7.69 4.67
N GLY A 193 -12.07 8.37 5.65
CA GLY A 193 -11.54 7.73 6.87
C GLY A 193 -10.37 6.78 6.60
N LEU A 194 -9.58 7.07 5.54
CA LEU A 194 -8.38 6.29 5.18
C LEU A 194 -7.14 6.93 5.80
N THR A 195 -6.20 6.10 6.23
CA THR A 195 -4.87 6.51 6.70
C THR A 195 -3.81 6.18 5.66
N LYS A 196 -3.51 4.92 5.47
CA LYS A 196 -2.47 4.38 4.58
C LYS A 196 -3.01 3.67 3.35
N GLU A 197 -4.28 3.31 3.38
CA GLU A 197 -4.91 2.57 2.29
C GLU A 197 -4.88 3.38 1.00
N SER A 198 -4.86 2.68 -0.13
CA SER A 198 -4.98 3.30 -1.46
C SER A 198 -6.32 4.00 -1.60
N LEU A 199 -6.31 5.29 -1.94
CA LEU A 199 -7.55 6.02 -2.20
C LEU A 199 -8.38 5.36 -3.31
N ARG A 200 -7.74 4.95 -4.41
CA ARG A 200 -8.43 4.35 -5.55
C ARG A 200 -9.06 2.99 -5.24
N ASP A 201 -8.45 2.21 -4.36
CA ASP A 201 -8.99 0.92 -3.93
C ASP A 201 -10.21 1.09 -3.01
N ASN A 202 -10.42 2.31 -2.49
CA ASN A 202 -11.57 2.67 -1.67
C ASN A 202 -12.57 3.60 -2.39
N MET A 203 -12.40 3.84 -3.68
CA MET A 203 -13.35 4.57 -4.50
C MET A 203 -14.54 3.70 -4.89
N THR A 204 -15.74 4.26 -4.84
CA THR A 204 -16.96 3.64 -5.40
C THR A 204 -16.84 3.49 -6.91
N ASN A 205 -17.71 2.71 -7.50
CA ASN A 205 -17.73 2.53 -8.96
C ASN A 205 -17.84 3.83 -9.74
N MET A 206 -18.66 4.78 -9.25
CA MET A 206 -18.85 6.07 -9.92
C MET A 206 -17.62 6.96 -9.77
N GLU A 207 -17.01 6.99 -8.60
CA GLU A 207 -15.77 7.72 -8.37
C GLU A 207 -14.63 7.21 -9.24
N LEU A 208 -14.49 5.87 -9.39
CA LEU A 208 -13.49 5.27 -10.30
C LEU A 208 -13.71 5.67 -11.76
N LEU A 209 -14.98 5.68 -12.22
CA LEU A 209 -15.31 6.08 -13.59
C LEU A 209 -15.00 7.55 -13.86
N LEU A 210 -15.33 8.44 -12.93
CA LEU A 210 -15.05 9.87 -13.05
C LEU A 210 -13.55 10.16 -13.02
N ASN A 211 -12.82 9.47 -12.13
CA ASN A 211 -11.36 9.60 -12.10
C ASN A 211 -10.72 9.07 -13.40
N ALA A 212 -11.20 7.95 -13.93
CA ALA A 212 -10.74 7.43 -15.22
C ALA A 212 -11.06 8.36 -16.38
N LEU A 213 -12.24 8.98 -16.38
CA LEU A 213 -12.62 9.98 -17.40
C LEU A 213 -11.67 11.18 -17.39
N ALA A 214 -11.33 11.70 -16.21
CA ALA A 214 -10.35 12.78 -16.08
C ALA A 214 -8.99 12.38 -16.66
N GLU A 215 -8.50 11.21 -16.28
CA GLU A 215 -7.18 10.69 -16.68
C GLU A 215 -7.11 10.40 -18.18
N GLU A 216 -8.12 9.74 -18.75
CA GLU A 216 -8.17 9.43 -20.19
C GLU A 216 -8.30 10.68 -21.03
N THR A 217 -9.17 11.63 -20.63
CA THR A 217 -9.33 12.91 -21.33
C THR A 217 -8.01 13.70 -21.35
N ALA A 218 -7.33 13.76 -20.19
CA ALA A 218 -6.02 14.44 -20.14
C ALA A 218 -4.98 13.74 -21.02
N THR A 219 -5.02 12.40 -21.10
CA THR A 219 -4.13 11.60 -21.96
C THR A 219 -4.36 11.94 -23.44
N GLU A 220 -5.59 11.96 -23.89
CA GLU A 220 -5.91 12.26 -25.30
C GLU A 220 -5.55 13.71 -25.66
N ILE A 221 -5.86 14.69 -24.80
CA ILE A 221 -5.43 16.09 -25.00
C ILE A 221 -3.89 16.17 -25.05
N SER A 222 -3.20 15.43 -24.19
CA SER A 222 -1.72 15.40 -24.15
C SER A 222 -1.12 14.86 -25.46
N LYS A 223 -1.69 13.81 -26.01
CA LYS A 223 -1.25 13.23 -27.30
C LYS A 223 -1.37 14.24 -28.43
N GLU A 224 -2.48 14.98 -28.49
CA GLU A 224 -2.75 15.97 -29.53
C GLU A 224 -1.86 17.22 -29.39
N ARG A 225 -1.70 17.74 -28.17
CA ARG A 225 -1.02 19.03 -27.93
C ARG A 225 0.47 18.91 -27.64
N ASN A 226 0.98 17.70 -27.33
CA ASN A 226 2.38 17.41 -27.05
C ASN A 226 3.03 18.37 -26.01
N PRO A 227 2.47 18.48 -24.79
CA PRO A 227 2.90 19.45 -23.79
C PRO A 227 4.35 19.24 -23.35
N LYS A 228 5.00 20.33 -22.92
CA LYS A 228 6.36 20.29 -22.39
C LYS A 228 6.45 20.95 -21.01
N GLY A 229 7.08 20.23 -20.09
CA GLY A 229 7.29 20.70 -18.72
C GLY A 229 6.02 20.78 -17.90
N ILE A 230 6.18 21.21 -16.64
CA ILE A 230 5.13 21.13 -15.62
C ILE A 230 3.93 22.04 -15.92
N SER A 231 4.16 23.23 -16.45
CA SER A 231 3.09 24.22 -16.66
C SER A 231 2.07 23.76 -17.70
N GLU A 232 2.52 23.26 -18.86
CA GLU A 232 1.63 22.81 -19.93
C GLU A 232 0.93 21.51 -19.53
N ASN A 233 1.64 20.56 -18.89
CA ASN A 233 1.03 19.34 -18.36
C ASN A 233 -0.02 19.65 -17.28
N ALA A 234 0.20 20.66 -16.44
CA ALA A 234 -0.77 21.07 -15.43
C ALA A 234 -2.03 21.70 -16.05
N SER A 235 -1.89 22.46 -17.15
CA SER A 235 -3.05 22.97 -17.90
C SER A 235 -3.90 21.83 -18.43
N ILE A 236 -3.28 20.86 -19.09
CA ILE A 236 -3.98 19.70 -19.67
C ILE A 236 -4.60 18.82 -18.59
N ALA A 237 -3.88 18.57 -17.49
CA ALA A 237 -4.41 17.82 -16.36
C ALA A 237 -5.67 18.47 -15.77
N ARG A 238 -5.69 19.81 -15.69
CA ARG A 238 -6.88 20.58 -15.27
C ARG A 238 -8.01 20.45 -16.27
N GLU A 239 -7.75 20.61 -17.56
CA GLU A 239 -8.77 20.52 -18.61
C GLU A 239 -9.44 19.13 -18.61
N GLY A 240 -8.66 18.04 -18.54
CA GLY A 240 -9.20 16.69 -18.43
C GLY A 240 -10.05 16.48 -17.17
N ALA A 241 -9.59 17.01 -16.04
CA ALA A 241 -10.33 16.93 -14.79
C ALA A 241 -11.61 17.81 -14.77
N GLU A 242 -11.65 18.93 -15.50
CA GLU A 242 -12.85 19.75 -15.66
C GLU A 242 -13.95 19.03 -16.45
N VAL A 243 -13.60 18.20 -17.42
CA VAL A 243 -14.56 17.33 -18.12
C VAL A 243 -15.21 16.36 -17.14
N ALA A 244 -14.42 15.70 -16.31
CA ALA A 244 -14.95 14.79 -15.29
C ALA A 244 -15.77 15.52 -14.22
N LYS A 245 -15.38 16.75 -13.84
CA LYS A 245 -16.16 17.61 -12.95
C LYS A 245 -17.53 17.91 -13.53
N SER A 246 -17.60 18.31 -14.78
CA SER A 246 -18.86 18.63 -15.45
C SER A 246 -19.77 17.39 -15.54
N ALA A 247 -19.19 16.23 -15.86
CA ALA A 247 -19.91 14.96 -15.87
C ALA A 247 -20.44 14.59 -14.48
N ARG A 248 -19.64 14.80 -13.43
CA ARG A 248 -20.05 14.59 -12.04
C ARG A 248 -21.23 15.48 -11.67
N GLU A 249 -21.13 16.78 -11.91
CA GLU A 249 -22.17 17.77 -11.55
C GLU A 249 -23.49 17.46 -12.24
N GLU A 250 -23.46 17.08 -13.51
CA GLU A 250 -24.68 16.68 -14.24
C GLU A 250 -25.25 15.35 -13.73
N ALA A 251 -24.38 14.38 -13.37
CA ALA A 251 -24.82 13.12 -12.76
C ALA A 251 -25.50 13.37 -11.40
N GLU A 252 -24.86 14.13 -10.51
CA GLU A 252 -25.38 14.48 -9.18
C GLU A 252 -26.74 15.20 -9.27
N LYS A 253 -26.91 16.10 -10.24
CA LYS A 253 -28.17 16.79 -10.49
C LYS A 253 -29.30 15.81 -10.86
N ARG A 254 -29.02 14.77 -11.64
CA ARG A 254 -30.00 13.78 -12.08
C ARG A 254 -30.28 12.73 -11.00
N ILE A 255 -29.25 12.33 -10.25
CA ILE A 255 -29.34 11.33 -9.18
C ILE A 255 -29.99 11.94 -7.93
N GLY A 256 -29.78 13.24 -7.68
CA GLY A 256 -30.33 13.96 -6.52
C GLY A 256 -29.45 13.91 -5.27
N HIS A 257 -28.25 13.36 -5.37
CA HIS A 257 -27.26 13.36 -4.26
C HIS A 257 -25.83 13.35 -4.81
N SER A 258 -24.85 13.66 -3.94
CA SER A 258 -23.45 13.61 -4.32
C SER A 258 -22.99 12.18 -4.63
N VAL A 259 -22.17 12.04 -5.68
CA VAL A 259 -21.47 10.79 -6.00
C VAL A 259 -20.15 10.68 -5.25
N ILE A 260 -19.65 11.79 -4.70
CA ILE A 260 -18.52 11.81 -3.79
C ILE A 260 -19.06 11.48 -2.40
N SER A 261 -18.72 10.31 -1.88
CA SER A 261 -19.23 9.81 -0.61
C SER A 261 -18.12 9.36 0.32
N PRO A 262 -18.35 9.32 1.65
CA PRO A 262 -17.43 8.70 2.58
C PRO A 262 -17.38 7.18 2.44
N ASP A 263 -18.34 6.57 1.72
CA ASP A 263 -18.44 5.12 1.55
C ASP A 263 -17.19 4.58 0.83
N LYS A 264 -16.72 3.45 1.31
CA LYS A 264 -15.61 2.71 0.72
C LYS A 264 -16.16 1.62 -0.19
N ALA A 265 -15.39 1.24 -1.21
CA ALA A 265 -15.74 0.09 -2.04
C ALA A 265 -15.89 -1.22 -1.22
N ILE A 266 -15.34 -1.23 -0.03
CA ILE A 266 -15.24 -2.35 0.92
C ILE A 266 -16.18 -2.23 2.14
N ASP A 267 -17.00 -1.20 2.26
CA ASP A 267 -17.84 -0.99 3.46
C ASP A 267 -18.79 -2.17 3.79
N HIS A 268 -18.91 -3.13 2.90
CA HIS A 268 -19.68 -4.37 3.10
C HIS A 268 -18.82 -5.59 3.40
N LEU A 269 -17.48 -5.45 3.46
CA LEU A 269 -16.58 -6.53 3.73
C LEU A 269 -16.15 -6.49 5.20
N GLN A 270 -16.53 -7.53 5.93
CA GLN A 270 -15.83 -7.85 7.17
C GLN A 270 -14.40 -8.21 6.79
N PHE A 271 -13.44 -7.33 7.09
CA PHE A 271 -12.03 -7.69 7.09
C PHE A 271 -11.87 -8.93 7.98
N SER A 272 -11.61 -10.07 7.40
CA SER A 272 -10.94 -11.09 8.16
C SER A 272 -9.56 -10.53 8.47
N GLU A 273 -9.24 -10.31 9.74
CA GLU A 273 -7.94 -9.83 10.23
C GLU A 273 -6.79 -10.83 9.92
N GLU A 274 -7.03 -11.78 9.03
CA GLU A 274 -6.13 -12.84 8.64
C GLU A 274 -5.29 -12.43 7.43
N LEU A 275 -4.07 -12.02 7.70
CA LEU A 275 -3.04 -11.98 6.66
C LEU A 275 -2.79 -13.39 6.11
N PRO A 276 -2.30 -13.52 4.84
CA PRO A 276 -2.16 -14.81 4.14
C PRO A 276 -1.24 -15.83 4.81
N PHE A 277 -0.56 -15.47 5.88
CA PHE A 277 0.34 -16.33 6.66
C PHE A 277 -0.39 -17.41 7.49
N ASN A 278 -1.69 -17.28 7.73
CA ASN A 278 -2.44 -18.21 8.57
C ASN A 278 -2.83 -19.53 7.87
N LYS A 279 -2.56 -19.69 6.57
CA LYS A 279 -2.88 -20.90 5.80
C LYS A 279 -1.71 -21.89 5.63
N ILE A 280 -0.58 -21.66 6.31
CA ILE A 280 0.62 -22.50 6.15
C ILE A 280 0.48 -23.86 6.86
N ASP A 281 -0.47 -24.01 7.77
CA ASP A 281 -0.58 -25.21 8.62
C ASP A 281 -1.64 -26.24 8.17
N GLU A 282 -2.34 -26.08 7.03
CA GLU A 282 -3.38 -27.01 6.56
C GLU A 282 -3.01 -27.85 5.33
N GLN A 283 -1.72 -28.03 5.02
CA GLN A 283 -1.28 -28.97 3.99
C GLN A 283 -0.23 -29.97 4.48
#